data_a56fc633c027ca39a82e5691215d99bc
#
_entry.id   a56fc633c027ca39a82e5691215d99bc
#
_cell.length_a   1.000
_cell.length_b   1.000
_cell.length_c   1.000
_cell.angle_alpha   90.00
_cell.angle_beta   90.00
_cell.angle_gamma   90.00
#
_symmetry.space_group_name_H-M   'P 1'
#
loop_
_entity.id
_entity.type
_entity.pdbx_description
1 polymer ?
#
loop_
_entity_poly.entity_id
_entity_poly.type
_entity_poly.pdbx_seq_one_letter_code
_entity_poly.pdbx_strand_id
1 'polypeptide(L)'
;MTAALICPLSCDAAGEEGGGTDGPVVVAEKDVENLDRSMELFDKAYENYFDQSAGMAMSRKYNPYTGKRSGEKGSVWMYTSSIEAVNAILAALEQQKAKGNSDIYDRNFSKYAGILSKLVSGLDYYRGTFRLVGFTQTRDWSVYAVNRASSANTANVAGIDNVYDDQMWLVRELIEAYRLTGTASYLEKAEYLAEYVIDGWDCTIKDGKERGGITWGPGYYSKHSCSNGPIVSPLVWLHEIYKGSQETVTYRHIDAENGFRRVSEEMNKSDYYLMFARKIYHWQVDNLMYTRDNVGSNDPKVIGLFADNLNGSSLNGIQTETIGGVVYRKPADLRDFCDPAYSYNTGSMISGAADLLRVTGDASYQSDIVSMTDKSFAYFASKNTKGQYAYNVSGFNNWFNGVLMRSWVDACKVYPGTEAPIASFQDNLDYAYENFLYEGMLPPSLLGGWNKDESKNEMEGMFAFTFAAEYAVLSRYQSEK
;
A
#
# COMPACT_ATOMS: atom_id res chain seq x y z
N MET A 1 -18.61 25.40 4.20
CA MET A 1 -17.46 24.48 4.16
C MET A 1 -16.95 24.35 5.57
N THR A 2 -17.38 23.32 6.27
CA THR A 2 -17.07 23.13 7.70
C THR A 2 -16.12 21.94 7.78
N ALA A 3 -14.89 22.17 8.21
CA ALA A 3 -13.90 21.14 8.45
C ALA A 3 -14.44 20.18 9.52
N ALA A 4 -14.52 18.88 9.18
CA ALA A 4 -14.87 17.85 10.13
C ALA A 4 -13.68 17.61 11.06
N LEU A 5 -13.80 18.06 12.29
CA LEU A 5 -12.90 17.73 13.39
C LEU A 5 -12.99 16.22 13.68
N ILE A 6 -11.85 15.54 13.59
CA ILE A 6 -11.69 14.21 14.13
C ILE A 6 -11.57 14.36 15.65
N CYS A 7 -12.60 13.94 16.41
CA CYS A 7 -12.54 13.83 17.86
C CYS A 7 -11.73 12.61 18.27
N PRO A 8 -10.74 12.75 19.15
CA PRO A 8 -10.18 11.61 19.87
C PRO A 8 -11.14 11.18 20.99
N LEU A 9 -11.53 9.93 21.04
CA LEU A 9 -12.20 9.32 22.19
C LEU A 9 -11.19 9.17 23.32
N SER A 10 -11.30 10.00 24.36
CA SER A 10 -10.59 9.80 25.62
C SER A 10 -11.35 8.82 26.48
N CYS A 11 -10.68 7.76 26.95
CA CYS A 11 -11.16 6.95 28.06
C CYS A 11 -10.57 7.49 29.35
N ASP A 12 -11.42 8.03 30.23
CA ASP A 12 -11.07 8.37 31.61
C ASP A 12 -10.96 7.08 32.43
N ALA A 13 -9.80 6.85 33.03
CA ALA A 13 -9.65 5.93 34.15
C ALA A 13 -9.20 6.72 35.39
N ALA A 14 -9.99 6.66 36.43
CA ALA A 14 -9.79 7.36 37.70
C ALA A 14 -8.56 6.84 38.44
N GLY A 15 -7.87 7.77 39.12
CA GLY A 15 -6.59 7.63 39.74
C GLY A 15 -6.56 6.87 41.09
N GLU A 16 -5.34 6.58 41.50
CA GLU A 16 -4.93 6.56 42.93
C GLU A 16 -3.55 7.20 43.05
N GLU A 17 -3.45 8.16 44.02
CA GLU A 17 -2.23 8.88 44.34
C GLU A 17 -1.27 7.98 45.13
N GLY A 18 -0.01 7.92 44.71
CA GLY A 18 1.10 7.39 45.50
C GLY A 18 2.34 8.22 45.26
N GLY A 19 2.69 9.11 46.18
CA GLY A 19 3.85 9.97 46.08
C GLY A 19 5.18 9.22 46.16
N GLY A 20 6.05 9.48 45.20
CA GLY A 20 7.47 9.14 45.22
C GLY A 20 8.21 10.16 44.40
N THR A 21 9.07 10.96 45.03
CA THR A 21 9.96 11.93 44.41
C THR A 21 11.17 11.23 43.82
N ASP A 22 11.09 10.83 42.53
CA ASP A 22 12.26 10.60 41.73
C ASP A 22 12.27 11.60 40.60
N GLY A 23 13.41 12.28 40.35
CA GLY A 23 13.58 13.28 39.31
C GLY A 23 13.30 12.68 37.94
N PRO A 24 12.98 13.51 36.93
CA PRO A 24 12.55 13.02 35.64
C PRO A 24 13.66 12.18 35.02
N VAL A 25 13.45 10.87 34.99
CA VAL A 25 14.13 10.01 34.02
C VAL A 25 13.58 10.47 32.67
N VAL A 26 14.36 11.26 31.95
CA VAL A 26 14.11 11.54 30.53
C VAL A 26 14.37 10.24 29.80
N VAL A 27 13.40 9.34 29.85
CA VAL A 27 13.30 8.25 28.90
C VAL A 27 12.99 8.99 27.59
N ALA A 28 13.96 9.02 26.66
CA ALA A 28 13.68 9.42 25.31
C ALA A 28 12.51 8.54 24.85
N GLU A 29 11.34 9.15 24.67
CA GLU A 29 10.15 8.38 24.34
C GLU A 29 10.43 7.63 23.04
N LYS A 30 10.19 6.32 23.00
CA LYS A 30 10.57 5.46 21.87
C LYS A 30 9.95 5.92 20.56
N ASP A 31 8.79 6.57 20.63
CA ASP A 31 8.12 7.16 19.49
C ASP A 31 8.90 8.34 18.89
N VAL A 32 9.50 9.20 19.73
CA VAL A 32 10.36 10.30 19.26
C VAL A 32 11.65 9.75 18.64
N GLU A 33 12.29 8.78 19.30
CA GLU A 33 13.48 8.11 18.75
C GLU A 33 13.21 7.49 17.37
N ASN A 34 12.09 6.77 17.22
CA ASN A 34 11.69 6.20 15.94
C ASN A 34 11.45 7.28 14.88
N LEU A 35 10.82 8.39 15.24
CA LEU A 35 10.60 9.50 14.30
C LEU A 35 11.92 10.14 13.85
N ASP A 36 12.85 10.37 14.77
CA ASP A 36 14.16 10.94 14.45
C ASP A 36 14.94 10.02 13.51
N ARG A 37 14.98 8.71 13.78
CA ARG A 37 15.60 7.72 12.89
C ARG A 37 14.94 7.66 11.52
N SER A 38 13.58 7.76 11.48
CA SER A 38 12.84 7.83 10.23
C SER A 38 13.25 9.03 9.38
N MET A 39 13.30 10.22 9.99
CA MET A 39 13.67 11.46 9.31
C MET A 39 15.12 11.42 8.82
N GLU A 40 16.06 10.89 9.61
CA GLU A 40 17.46 10.73 9.22
C GLU A 40 17.60 9.81 8.00
N LEU A 41 17.02 8.61 8.05
CA LEU A 41 17.07 7.65 6.95
C LEU A 41 16.40 8.21 5.69
N PHE A 42 15.26 8.88 5.82
CA PHE A 42 14.55 9.50 4.70
C PHE A 42 15.38 10.59 4.05
N ASP A 43 15.96 11.51 4.83
CA ASP A 43 16.74 12.62 4.31
C ASP A 43 17.95 12.13 3.51
N LYS A 44 18.64 11.10 4.01
CA LYS A 44 19.77 10.47 3.31
C LYS A 44 19.32 9.73 2.05
N ALA A 45 18.22 9.01 2.10
CA ALA A 45 17.65 8.39 0.91
C ALA A 45 17.25 9.44 -0.14
N TYR A 46 16.58 10.51 0.27
CA TYR A 46 16.17 11.59 -0.62
C TYR A 46 17.37 12.28 -1.29
N GLU A 47 18.43 12.56 -0.52
CA GLU A 47 19.69 13.13 -1.03
C GLU A 47 20.37 12.19 -2.03
N ASN A 48 20.45 10.89 -1.70
CA ASN A 48 21.26 9.92 -2.42
C ASN A 48 20.56 9.38 -3.70
N TYR A 49 19.23 9.27 -3.72
CA TYR A 49 18.53 8.64 -4.84
C TYR A 49 17.92 9.64 -5.82
N PHE A 50 17.60 10.86 -5.41
CA PHE A 50 16.89 11.81 -6.26
C PHE A 50 17.80 12.81 -6.96
N ASP A 51 17.56 13.01 -8.25
CA ASP A 51 18.02 14.16 -9.02
C ASP A 51 16.90 15.19 -9.11
N GLN A 52 16.97 16.20 -8.23
CA GLN A 52 15.94 17.25 -8.16
C GLN A 52 15.96 18.15 -9.41
N SER A 53 17.09 18.31 -10.07
CA SER A 53 17.24 19.12 -11.28
C SER A 53 16.63 18.46 -12.51
N ALA A 54 16.51 17.13 -12.50
CA ALA A 54 15.94 16.32 -13.58
C ALA A 54 14.48 15.90 -13.29
N GLY A 55 13.66 16.80 -12.73
CA GLY A 55 12.24 16.56 -12.47
C GLY A 55 12.02 15.41 -11.47
N MET A 56 12.75 15.42 -10.37
CA MET A 56 12.67 14.40 -9.32
C MET A 56 12.94 12.99 -9.83
N ALA A 57 13.97 12.81 -10.68
CA ALA A 57 14.33 11.50 -11.20
C ALA A 57 14.97 10.65 -10.10
N MET A 58 14.32 9.57 -9.70
CA MET A 58 14.82 8.61 -8.74
C MET A 58 15.76 7.60 -9.45
N SER A 59 17.00 7.47 -9.00
CA SER A 59 17.87 6.36 -9.39
C SER A 59 17.38 5.08 -8.72
N ARG A 60 17.37 3.96 -9.46
CA ARG A 60 16.90 2.68 -8.92
C ARG A 60 17.75 2.21 -7.75
N LYS A 61 19.09 2.29 -7.91
CA LYS A 61 20.04 1.81 -6.91
C LYS A 61 21.08 2.87 -6.56
N TYR A 62 21.62 2.74 -5.36
CA TYR A 62 22.74 3.51 -4.86
C TYR A 62 23.65 2.62 -4.01
N ASN A 63 24.95 2.84 -4.09
CA ASN A 63 25.93 2.16 -3.26
C ASN A 63 26.56 3.17 -2.30
N PRO A 64 26.32 3.08 -0.97
CA PRO A 64 26.82 4.06 0.00
C PRO A 64 28.34 4.06 0.16
N TYR A 65 29.02 2.93 -0.10
CA TYR A 65 30.46 2.82 0.01
C TYR A 65 31.21 3.48 -1.16
N THR A 66 30.62 3.45 -2.34
CA THR A 66 31.26 4.02 -3.54
C THR A 66 30.65 5.36 -3.95
N GLY A 67 29.55 5.78 -3.34
CA GLY A 67 28.81 7.00 -3.70
C GLY A 67 28.15 6.95 -5.08
N LYS A 68 28.03 5.76 -5.70
CA LYS A 68 27.55 5.62 -7.08
C LYS A 68 26.04 5.36 -7.13
N ARG A 69 25.36 6.11 -7.99
CA ARG A 69 23.97 5.88 -8.40
C ARG A 69 23.94 5.01 -9.65
N SER A 70 22.94 4.12 -9.75
CA SER A 70 22.68 3.43 -11.02
C SER A 70 22.16 4.42 -12.08
N GLY A 71 22.44 4.11 -13.36
CA GLY A 71 21.88 4.85 -14.48
C GLY A 71 20.38 4.56 -14.68
N GLU A 72 19.92 3.38 -14.22
CA GLU A 72 18.52 2.96 -14.28
C GLU A 72 17.66 3.79 -13.31
N LYS A 73 16.49 4.17 -13.75
CA LYS A 73 15.51 4.90 -12.93
C LYS A 73 14.56 3.94 -12.25
N GLY A 74 14.09 4.30 -11.06
CA GLY A 74 13.06 3.56 -10.35
C GLY A 74 11.77 3.50 -11.16
N SER A 75 11.07 2.37 -11.10
CA SER A 75 9.69 2.28 -11.60
C SER A 75 8.75 3.18 -10.79
N VAL A 76 7.52 3.40 -11.28
CA VAL A 76 6.53 4.19 -10.54
C VAL A 76 6.23 3.59 -9.16
N TRP A 77 6.20 2.26 -9.05
CA TRP A 77 6.06 1.57 -7.77
C TRP A 77 7.21 1.90 -6.80
N MET A 78 8.46 1.79 -7.27
CA MET A 78 9.64 2.16 -6.46
C MET A 78 9.61 3.64 -6.07
N TYR A 79 9.18 4.51 -6.99
CA TYR A 79 9.00 5.94 -6.74
C TYR A 79 7.95 6.21 -5.67
N THR A 80 6.83 5.47 -5.71
CA THR A 80 5.72 5.60 -4.75
C THR A 80 6.14 5.29 -3.32
N SER A 81 7.13 4.40 -3.10
CA SER A 81 7.68 4.15 -1.75
C SER A 81 8.24 5.40 -1.07
N SER A 82 8.76 6.36 -1.85
CA SER A 82 9.22 7.64 -1.30
C SER A 82 8.06 8.55 -0.86
N ILE A 83 6.91 8.48 -1.55
CA ILE A 83 5.68 9.19 -1.15
C ILE A 83 5.10 8.53 0.11
N GLU A 84 5.11 7.20 0.18
CA GLU A 84 4.71 6.44 1.37
C GLU A 84 5.53 6.85 2.60
N ALA A 85 6.85 6.92 2.45
CA ALA A 85 7.73 7.28 3.56
C ALA A 85 7.50 8.73 4.05
N VAL A 86 7.37 9.70 3.15
CA VAL A 86 7.11 11.09 3.55
C VAL A 86 5.72 11.25 4.16
N ASN A 87 4.70 10.55 3.67
CA ASN A 87 3.37 10.53 4.30
C ASN A 87 3.42 9.94 5.71
N ALA A 88 4.15 8.82 5.90
CA ALA A 88 4.32 8.21 7.21
C ALA A 88 5.00 9.16 8.22
N ILE A 89 6.04 9.90 7.78
CA ILE A 89 6.70 10.93 8.60
C ILE A 89 5.72 12.06 8.95
N LEU A 90 4.99 12.60 7.98
CA LEU A 90 4.01 13.65 8.22
C LEU A 90 2.92 13.22 9.20
N ALA A 91 2.44 11.98 9.07
CA ALA A 91 1.46 11.40 9.99
C ALA A 91 2.03 11.23 11.42
N ALA A 92 3.30 10.83 11.55
CA ALA A 92 3.96 10.74 12.84
C ALA A 92 4.18 12.13 13.46
N LEU A 93 4.50 13.14 12.66
CA LEU A 93 4.60 14.54 13.10
C LEU A 93 3.25 15.08 13.62
N GLU A 94 2.13 14.80 12.91
CA GLU A 94 0.79 15.17 13.39
C GLU A 94 0.46 14.47 14.72
N GLN A 95 0.87 13.21 14.89
CA GLN A 95 0.69 12.49 16.15
C GLN A 95 1.52 13.11 17.30
N GLN A 96 2.76 13.52 17.04
CA GLN A 96 3.58 14.24 18.03
C GLN A 96 2.94 15.55 18.45
N LYS A 97 2.40 16.31 17.50
CA LYS A 97 1.63 17.53 17.79
C LYS A 97 0.41 17.24 18.66
N ALA A 98 -0.34 16.19 18.35
CA ALA A 98 -1.52 15.80 19.14
C ALA A 98 -1.17 15.41 20.58
N LYS A 99 0.04 14.83 20.82
CA LYS A 99 0.57 14.55 22.16
C LYS A 99 1.10 15.77 22.91
N GLY A 100 1.20 16.92 22.26
CA GLY A 100 1.74 18.15 22.84
C GLY A 100 3.20 18.45 22.47
N ASN A 101 3.86 17.63 21.67
CA ASN A 101 5.23 17.84 21.18
C ASN A 101 5.24 18.74 19.94
N SER A 102 4.58 19.90 20.01
CA SER A 102 4.41 20.84 18.89
C SER A 102 5.74 21.32 18.29
N ASP A 103 6.80 21.43 19.08
CA ASP A 103 8.11 21.89 18.62
C ASP A 103 8.72 20.96 17.55
N ILE A 104 8.49 19.65 17.64
CA ILE A 104 8.98 18.68 16.65
C ILE A 104 8.20 18.87 15.35
N TYR A 105 6.88 19.01 15.44
CA TYR A 105 6.01 19.28 14.32
C TYR A 105 6.38 20.60 13.61
N ASP A 106 6.46 21.70 14.34
CA ASP A 106 6.68 23.05 13.80
C ASP A 106 8.01 23.15 13.05
N ARG A 107 9.03 22.46 13.53
CA ARG A 107 10.36 22.43 12.87
C ARG A 107 10.38 21.62 11.58
N ASN A 108 9.59 20.56 11.45
CA ASN A 108 9.78 19.54 10.42
C ASN A 108 8.63 19.46 9.41
N PHE A 109 7.37 19.73 9.80
CA PHE A 109 6.21 19.48 8.94
C PHE A 109 6.30 20.19 7.58
N SER A 110 6.62 21.48 7.57
CA SER A 110 6.71 22.25 6.32
C SER A 110 7.78 21.72 5.36
N LYS A 111 8.90 21.21 5.88
CA LYS A 111 9.96 20.59 5.08
C LYS A 111 9.42 19.37 4.34
N TYR A 112 8.82 18.43 5.07
CA TYR A 112 8.33 17.17 4.48
C TYR A 112 7.10 17.37 3.61
N ALA A 113 6.19 18.29 3.94
CA ALA A 113 5.09 18.70 3.06
C ALA A 113 5.59 19.30 1.73
N GLY A 114 6.66 20.11 1.78
CA GLY A 114 7.33 20.62 0.58
C GLY A 114 7.99 19.53 -0.27
N ILE A 115 8.59 18.51 0.36
CA ILE A 115 9.15 17.33 -0.34
C ILE A 115 8.01 16.52 -0.98
N LEU A 116 6.94 16.25 -0.25
CA LEU A 116 5.75 15.56 -0.77
C LEU A 116 5.22 16.22 -2.05
N SER A 117 5.08 17.55 -2.03
CA SER A 117 4.63 18.30 -3.20
C SER A 117 5.54 18.13 -4.42
N LYS A 118 6.87 18.12 -4.22
CA LYS A 118 7.84 17.85 -5.29
C LYS A 118 7.74 16.43 -5.81
N LEU A 119 7.61 15.43 -4.93
CA LEU A 119 7.45 14.02 -5.30
C LEU A 119 6.18 13.81 -6.12
N VAL A 120 5.03 14.36 -5.67
CA VAL A 120 3.77 14.25 -6.43
C VAL A 120 3.87 14.93 -7.80
N SER A 121 4.56 16.07 -7.90
CA SER A 121 4.82 16.72 -9.20
C SER A 121 5.73 15.87 -10.10
N GLY A 122 6.70 15.16 -9.51
CA GLY A 122 7.59 14.26 -10.25
C GLY A 122 6.89 13.06 -10.89
N LEU A 123 5.70 12.67 -10.41
CA LEU A 123 4.87 11.64 -11.03
C LEU A 123 4.47 11.98 -12.47
N ASP A 124 4.45 13.24 -12.88
CA ASP A 124 4.11 13.63 -14.25
C ASP A 124 5.04 13.00 -15.30
N TYR A 125 6.25 12.60 -14.92
CA TYR A 125 7.16 11.86 -15.82
C TYR A 125 6.79 10.39 -16.02
N TYR A 126 5.90 9.84 -15.19
CA TYR A 126 5.32 8.51 -15.38
C TYR A 126 3.94 8.56 -16.01
N ARG A 127 3.36 9.77 -16.18
CA ARG A 127 2.00 9.96 -16.67
C ARG A 127 1.95 9.90 -18.21
N GLY A 128 0.91 9.22 -18.70
CA GLY A 128 0.58 9.17 -20.12
C GLY A 128 -0.92 9.01 -20.34
N THR A 129 -1.35 9.06 -21.61
CA THR A 129 -2.77 8.90 -21.98
C THR A 129 -2.92 7.82 -23.03
N PHE A 130 -3.92 6.95 -22.87
CA PHE A 130 -4.26 5.92 -23.84
C PHE A 130 -5.77 5.64 -23.86
N ARG A 131 -6.22 5.05 -24.97
CA ARG A 131 -7.61 4.62 -25.12
C ARG A 131 -7.76 3.18 -24.67
N LEU A 132 -8.64 2.95 -23.68
CA LEU A 132 -8.93 1.63 -23.11
C LEU A 132 -10.33 1.16 -23.53
N VAL A 133 -10.40 -0.05 -24.08
CA VAL A 133 -11.64 -0.82 -24.24
C VAL A 133 -11.82 -1.64 -22.98
N GLY A 134 -12.75 -1.24 -22.13
CA GLY A 134 -13.10 -1.90 -20.87
C GLY A 134 -14.26 -2.90 -21.01
N PHE A 135 -14.72 -3.44 -19.90
CA PHE A 135 -15.87 -4.38 -19.87
C PHE A 135 -17.22 -3.69 -20.10
N THR A 136 -17.32 -2.38 -19.78
CA THR A 136 -18.56 -1.62 -19.84
C THR A 136 -18.50 -0.38 -20.73
N GLN A 137 -17.29 0.14 -21.00
CA GLN A 137 -17.09 1.36 -21.76
C GLN A 137 -15.75 1.35 -22.51
N THR A 138 -15.62 2.28 -23.47
CA THR A 138 -14.34 2.66 -24.05
C THR A 138 -14.07 4.11 -23.71
N ARG A 139 -12.92 4.40 -23.08
CA ARG A 139 -12.57 5.73 -22.57
C ARG A 139 -11.08 6.00 -22.71
N ASP A 140 -10.70 7.27 -22.83
CA ASP A 140 -9.32 7.72 -22.73
C ASP A 140 -8.96 7.94 -21.25
N TRP A 141 -7.87 7.32 -20.80
CA TRP A 141 -7.36 7.40 -19.44
C TRP A 141 -5.98 8.01 -19.39
N SER A 142 -5.76 8.95 -18.48
CA SER A 142 -4.44 9.53 -18.18
C SER A 142 -3.93 8.98 -16.86
N VAL A 143 -3.05 7.99 -16.93
CA VAL A 143 -2.59 7.18 -15.79
C VAL A 143 -1.07 7.08 -15.77
N TYR A 144 -0.51 6.28 -14.89
CA TYR A 144 0.92 6.18 -14.66
C TYR A 144 1.49 4.88 -15.22
N ALA A 145 2.57 5.00 -16.01
CA ALA A 145 3.32 3.89 -16.55
C ALA A 145 4.24 3.28 -15.49
N VAL A 146 4.59 2.01 -15.67
CA VAL A 146 5.65 1.35 -14.89
C VAL A 146 6.96 2.12 -15.02
N ASN A 147 7.32 2.56 -16.23
CA ASN A 147 8.60 3.20 -16.53
C ASN A 147 8.50 4.71 -16.70
N ARG A 148 9.50 5.43 -16.20
CA ARG A 148 9.64 6.87 -16.32
C ARG A 148 9.97 7.28 -17.75
N ALA A 149 9.25 8.28 -18.28
CA ALA A 149 9.58 8.93 -19.55
C ALA A 149 10.65 10.02 -19.38
N SER A 150 11.22 10.46 -20.50
CA SER A 150 12.18 11.57 -20.54
C SER A 150 11.51 12.95 -20.39
N SER A 151 10.22 13.05 -20.66
CA SER A 151 9.43 14.28 -20.57
C SER A 151 8.13 14.04 -19.83
N ALA A 152 7.63 15.06 -19.12
CA ALA A 152 6.38 14.95 -18.38
C ALA A 152 5.19 14.69 -19.30
N ASN A 153 4.25 13.85 -18.86
CA ASN A 153 3.01 13.47 -19.54
C ASN A 153 3.20 12.73 -20.90
N THR A 154 4.36 12.11 -21.11
CA THR A 154 4.66 11.38 -22.36
C THR A 154 4.96 9.90 -22.14
N ALA A 155 4.70 9.37 -20.95
CA ALA A 155 4.97 7.97 -20.66
C ALA A 155 4.07 7.05 -21.50
N ASN A 156 4.62 5.90 -21.89
CA ASN A 156 3.82 4.85 -22.54
C ASN A 156 3.03 4.09 -21.49
N VAL A 157 1.71 4.21 -21.53
CA VAL A 157 0.77 3.57 -20.60
C VAL A 157 -0.12 2.53 -21.28
N ALA A 158 0.16 2.19 -22.55
CA ALA A 158 -0.65 1.24 -23.31
C ALA A 158 -0.27 -0.22 -22.98
N GLY A 159 -1.24 -1.10 -23.06
CA GLY A 159 -1.03 -2.55 -22.93
C GLY A 159 -0.44 -2.95 -21.58
N ILE A 160 0.78 -3.54 -21.63
CA ILE A 160 1.48 -4.05 -20.44
C ILE A 160 2.34 -3.01 -19.72
N ASP A 161 2.44 -1.80 -20.27
CA ASP A 161 3.30 -0.74 -19.71
C ASP A 161 2.66 0.01 -18.56
N ASN A 162 1.42 -0.31 -18.18
CA ASN A 162 0.83 0.04 -16.90
C ASN A 162 0.10 -1.14 -16.28
N VAL A 163 0.04 -1.15 -14.95
CA VAL A 163 -0.64 -2.16 -14.13
C VAL A 163 -1.53 -1.47 -13.11
N TYR A 164 -2.62 -2.13 -12.70
CA TYR A 164 -3.57 -1.52 -11.78
C TYR A 164 -3.04 -1.41 -10.35
N ASP A 165 -2.16 -2.33 -9.92
CA ASP A 165 -1.56 -2.28 -8.59
C ASP A 165 -0.70 -1.02 -8.36
N ASP A 166 0.10 -0.60 -9.34
CA ASP A 166 0.85 0.66 -9.26
C ASP A 166 -0.07 1.87 -9.03
N GLN A 167 -1.25 1.88 -9.67
CA GLN A 167 -2.26 2.92 -9.46
C GLN A 167 -2.89 2.83 -8.06
N MET A 168 -3.12 1.61 -7.55
CA MET A 168 -3.72 1.40 -6.22
C MET A 168 -2.83 1.95 -5.10
N TRP A 169 -1.51 1.71 -5.19
CA TRP A 169 -0.57 2.28 -4.24
C TRP A 169 -0.55 3.81 -4.31
N LEU A 170 -0.64 4.38 -5.52
CA LEU A 170 -0.77 5.84 -5.68
C LEU A 170 -2.09 6.37 -5.12
N VAL A 171 -3.22 5.67 -5.31
CA VAL A 171 -4.51 6.06 -4.70
C VAL A 171 -4.36 6.16 -3.19
N ARG A 172 -3.75 5.14 -2.55
CA ARG A 172 -3.50 5.12 -1.11
C ARG A 172 -2.70 6.33 -0.66
N GLU A 173 -1.57 6.56 -1.31
CA GLU A 173 -0.65 7.63 -0.90
C GLU A 173 -1.21 9.03 -1.18
N LEU A 174 -2.00 9.20 -2.24
CA LEU A 174 -2.64 10.48 -2.54
C LEU A 174 -3.79 10.81 -1.56
N ILE A 175 -4.54 9.81 -1.07
CA ILE A 175 -5.55 10.02 -0.01
C ILE A 175 -4.87 10.42 1.30
N GLU A 176 -3.79 9.72 1.68
CA GLU A 176 -3.00 10.10 2.87
C GLU A 176 -2.44 11.53 2.73
N ALA A 177 -1.84 11.86 1.59
CA ALA A 177 -1.35 13.20 1.30
C ALA A 177 -2.46 14.27 1.42
N TYR A 178 -3.67 13.99 0.94
CA TYR A 178 -4.83 14.86 1.12
C TYR A 178 -5.20 15.02 2.59
N ARG A 179 -5.29 13.94 3.35
CA ARG A 179 -5.64 13.97 4.77
C ARG A 179 -4.64 14.80 5.60
N LEU A 180 -3.35 14.69 5.26
CA LEU A 180 -2.27 15.37 5.97
C LEU A 180 -2.11 16.85 5.59
N THR A 181 -2.41 17.23 4.34
CA THR A 181 -2.12 18.57 3.83
C THR A 181 -3.36 19.39 3.48
N GLY A 182 -4.54 18.77 3.37
CA GLY A 182 -5.76 19.43 2.90
C GLY A 182 -5.73 19.81 1.41
N THR A 183 -4.75 19.33 0.63
CA THR A 183 -4.56 19.71 -0.78
C THR A 183 -5.56 18.97 -1.67
N ALA A 184 -6.63 19.64 -2.09
CA ALA A 184 -7.76 19.04 -2.83
C ALA A 184 -7.34 18.29 -4.11
N SER A 185 -6.32 18.76 -4.83
CA SER A 185 -5.84 18.11 -6.06
C SER A 185 -5.26 16.71 -5.83
N TYR A 186 -4.88 16.36 -4.61
CA TYR A 186 -4.45 15.00 -4.28
C TYR A 186 -5.66 14.06 -4.21
N LEU A 187 -6.76 14.51 -3.59
CA LEU A 187 -8.01 13.76 -3.57
C LEU A 187 -8.57 13.57 -4.98
N GLU A 188 -8.61 14.62 -5.80
CA GLU A 188 -9.08 14.55 -7.18
C GLU A 188 -8.29 13.53 -8.01
N LYS A 189 -6.94 13.50 -7.85
CA LYS A 189 -6.09 12.50 -8.51
C LYS A 189 -6.38 11.08 -7.99
N ALA A 190 -6.55 10.91 -6.68
CA ALA A 190 -6.85 9.63 -6.05
C ALA A 190 -8.19 9.07 -6.55
N GLU A 191 -9.24 9.88 -6.60
CA GLU A 191 -10.54 9.48 -7.11
C GLU A 191 -10.50 9.07 -8.58
N TYR A 192 -9.80 9.86 -9.41
CA TYR A 192 -9.64 9.55 -10.83
C TYR A 192 -8.94 8.20 -11.04
N LEU A 193 -7.88 7.92 -10.27
CA LEU A 193 -7.18 6.63 -10.32
C LEU A 193 -8.03 5.49 -9.74
N ALA A 194 -8.80 5.74 -8.69
CA ALA A 194 -9.73 4.75 -8.13
C ALA A 194 -10.82 4.37 -9.15
N GLU A 195 -11.37 5.36 -9.89
CA GLU A 195 -12.31 5.10 -10.99
C GLU A 195 -11.66 4.24 -12.08
N TYR A 196 -10.41 4.55 -12.47
CA TYR A 196 -9.66 3.76 -13.43
C TYR A 196 -9.43 2.30 -12.98
N VAL A 197 -9.06 2.11 -11.73
CA VAL A 197 -8.85 0.78 -11.14
C VAL A 197 -10.15 -0.02 -11.12
N ILE A 198 -11.25 0.62 -10.72
CA ILE A 198 -12.59 -0.01 -10.68
C ILE A 198 -13.09 -0.34 -12.10
N ASP A 199 -12.76 0.46 -13.13
CA ASP A 199 -13.05 0.12 -14.54
C ASP A 199 -12.39 -1.20 -14.97
N GLY A 200 -11.33 -1.62 -14.29
CA GLY A 200 -10.67 -2.93 -14.44
C GLY A 200 -11.39 -4.12 -13.79
N TRP A 201 -12.47 -3.88 -13.03
CA TRP A 201 -13.29 -4.92 -12.42
C TRP A 201 -14.03 -5.74 -13.46
N ASP A 202 -13.87 -7.07 -13.45
CA ASP A 202 -14.58 -7.97 -14.37
C ASP A 202 -16.04 -8.17 -13.94
N CYS A 203 -16.90 -7.26 -14.38
CA CYS A 203 -18.34 -7.31 -14.13
C CYS A 203 -19.08 -8.26 -15.08
N THR A 204 -18.38 -9.03 -15.92
CA THR A 204 -19.05 -9.97 -16.84
C THR A 204 -19.66 -11.15 -16.08
N ILE A 205 -20.77 -11.64 -16.59
CA ILE A 205 -21.58 -12.64 -15.91
C ILE A 205 -21.20 -14.07 -16.36
N LYS A 206 -20.99 -14.95 -15.41
CA LYS A 206 -20.84 -16.39 -15.60
C LYS A 206 -21.70 -17.13 -14.58
N ASP A 207 -22.53 -18.06 -15.04
CA ASP A 207 -23.40 -18.88 -14.18
C ASP A 207 -24.29 -18.02 -13.24
N GLY A 208 -24.76 -16.87 -13.75
CA GLY A 208 -25.65 -15.94 -13.04
C GLY A 208 -24.95 -15.00 -12.03
N LYS A 209 -23.61 -15.00 -11.97
CA LYS A 209 -22.84 -14.15 -11.07
C LYS A 209 -21.76 -13.37 -11.82
N GLU A 210 -21.38 -12.20 -11.29
CA GLU A 210 -20.16 -11.50 -11.77
C GLU A 210 -18.94 -12.41 -11.59
N ARG A 211 -18.06 -12.43 -12.59
CA ARG A 211 -16.75 -13.11 -12.47
C ARG A 211 -15.90 -12.46 -11.38
N GLY A 212 -15.98 -11.16 -11.26
CA GLY A 212 -15.27 -10.36 -10.26
C GLY A 212 -13.76 -10.32 -10.46
N GLY A 213 -13.12 -9.58 -9.57
CA GLY A 213 -11.68 -9.36 -9.54
C GLY A 213 -11.17 -8.40 -10.61
N ILE A 214 -10.15 -7.65 -10.24
CA ILE A 214 -9.45 -6.70 -11.12
C ILE A 214 -8.26 -7.44 -11.74
N THR A 215 -8.09 -7.30 -13.06
CA THR A 215 -6.93 -7.88 -13.74
C THR A 215 -5.64 -7.16 -13.33
N TRP A 216 -4.47 -7.79 -13.54
CA TRP A 216 -3.19 -7.16 -13.18
C TRP A 216 -2.99 -5.80 -13.85
N GLY A 217 -3.43 -5.68 -15.09
CA GLY A 217 -3.44 -4.44 -15.83
C GLY A 217 -4.36 -4.53 -17.04
N PRO A 218 -4.51 -3.45 -17.80
CA PRO A 218 -5.35 -3.43 -19.00
C PRO A 218 -4.86 -4.39 -20.09
N GLY A 219 -3.56 -4.70 -20.10
CA GLY A 219 -2.93 -5.65 -21.03
C GLY A 219 -2.92 -7.11 -20.55
N TYR A 220 -3.54 -7.43 -19.41
CA TYR A 220 -3.47 -8.74 -18.78
C TYR A 220 -4.86 -9.33 -18.56
N TYR A 221 -4.93 -10.66 -18.55
CA TYR A 221 -6.13 -11.40 -18.12
C TYR A 221 -6.01 -11.94 -16.68
N SER A 222 -4.78 -12.22 -16.23
CA SER A 222 -4.54 -12.71 -14.87
C SER A 222 -5.04 -11.71 -13.83
N LYS A 223 -5.54 -12.24 -12.71
CA LYS A 223 -6.05 -11.46 -11.58
C LYS A 223 -5.15 -11.75 -10.39
N HIS A 224 -4.47 -10.72 -9.91
CA HIS A 224 -3.45 -10.84 -8.88
C HIS A 224 -3.96 -10.36 -7.53
N SER A 225 -3.38 -10.90 -6.45
CA SER A 225 -3.61 -10.35 -5.10
C SER A 225 -3.19 -8.89 -5.03
N CYS A 226 -2.06 -8.53 -5.65
CA CYS A 226 -1.58 -7.14 -5.70
C CYS A 226 -2.50 -6.18 -6.48
N SER A 227 -3.29 -6.68 -7.42
CA SER A 227 -4.25 -5.87 -8.18
C SER A 227 -5.68 -5.93 -7.61
N ASN A 228 -5.86 -6.38 -6.36
CA ASN A 228 -7.15 -6.43 -5.67
C ASN A 228 -7.02 -5.93 -4.22
N GLY A 229 -6.29 -6.62 -3.34
CA GLY A 229 -6.18 -6.28 -1.93
C GLY A 229 -5.81 -4.83 -1.62
N PRO A 230 -4.79 -4.25 -2.26
CA PRO A 230 -4.30 -2.90 -1.92
C PRO A 230 -5.31 -1.77 -2.07
N ILE A 231 -6.34 -1.92 -2.92
CA ILE A 231 -7.34 -0.86 -3.11
C ILE A 231 -8.46 -0.89 -2.05
N VAL A 232 -8.59 -1.97 -1.26
CA VAL A 232 -9.70 -2.13 -0.30
C VAL A 232 -9.70 -1.01 0.73
N SER A 233 -8.58 -0.79 1.45
CA SER A 233 -8.45 0.31 2.43
C SER A 233 -8.68 1.69 1.81
N PRO A 234 -8.04 2.06 0.69
CA PRO A 234 -8.30 3.33 0.01
C PRO A 234 -9.76 3.57 -0.35
N LEU A 235 -10.50 2.54 -0.78
CA LEU A 235 -11.93 2.66 -1.06
C LEU A 235 -12.76 2.88 0.21
N VAL A 236 -12.40 2.25 1.32
CA VAL A 236 -13.04 2.55 2.61
C VAL A 236 -12.74 3.99 3.04
N TRP A 237 -11.53 4.49 2.82
CA TRP A 237 -11.18 5.86 3.14
C TRP A 237 -11.94 6.89 2.28
N LEU A 238 -12.16 6.59 1.00
CA LEU A 238 -13.02 7.41 0.13
C LEU A 238 -14.48 7.35 0.59
N HIS A 239 -14.98 6.17 0.99
CA HIS A 239 -16.30 6.06 1.62
C HIS A 239 -16.45 7.01 2.81
N GLU A 240 -15.46 7.07 3.70
CA GLU A 240 -15.49 7.94 4.88
C GLU A 240 -15.43 9.43 4.52
N ILE A 241 -14.59 9.80 3.54
CA ILE A 241 -14.47 11.20 3.07
C ILE A 241 -15.82 11.70 2.52
N TYR A 242 -16.57 10.83 1.82
CA TYR A 242 -17.87 11.18 1.23
C TYR A 242 -19.07 10.81 2.10
N LYS A 243 -18.87 10.32 3.32
CA LYS A 243 -19.97 9.95 4.23
C LYS A 243 -20.86 11.16 4.53
N GLY A 244 -22.14 11.04 4.18
CA GLY A 244 -23.11 12.13 4.32
C GLY A 244 -23.12 13.15 3.18
N SER A 245 -22.21 13.06 2.21
CA SER A 245 -22.26 13.85 0.97
C SER A 245 -23.36 13.38 0.05
N GLN A 246 -23.88 14.30 -0.78
CA GLN A 246 -24.83 14.00 -1.85
C GLN A 246 -24.15 13.83 -3.22
N GLU A 247 -22.83 13.84 -3.24
CA GLU A 247 -22.08 13.66 -4.48
C GLU A 247 -22.27 12.27 -5.05
N THR A 248 -22.42 12.18 -6.38
CA THR A 248 -22.63 10.93 -7.11
C THR A 248 -21.43 10.62 -8.01
N VAL A 249 -21.38 9.35 -8.40
CA VAL A 249 -20.49 8.82 -9.42
C VAL A 249 -21.26 7.89 -10.34
N THR A 250 -20.87 7.81 -11.60
CA THR A 250 -21.52 6.91 -12.54
C THR A 250 -21.07 5.47 -12.30
N TYR A 251 -21.96 4.64 -11.77
CA TYR A 251 -21.78 3.20 -11.64
C TYR A 251 -22.11 2.49 -12.95
N ARG A 252 -21.16 1.76 -13.50
CA ARG A 252 -21.32 0.97 -14.74
C ARG A 252 -21.22 -0.51 -14.41
N HIS A 253 -22.24 -1.27 -14.88
CA HIS A 253 -22.31 -2.71 -14.63
C HIS A 253 -23.06 -3.44 -15.75
N ILE A 254 -23.15 -4.76 -15.65
CA ILE A 254 -23.94 -5.59 -16.54
C ILE A 254 -25.19 -6.06 -15.80
N ASP A 255 -26.35 -5.68 -16.31
CA ASP A 255 -27.65 -6.07 -15.78
C ASP A 255 -27.96 -7.52 -16.18
N ALA A 256 -27.77 -8.45 -15.25
CA ALA A 256 -27.98 -9.87 -15.46
C ALA A 256 -29.47 -10.25 -15.64
N GLU A 257 -30.37 -9.46 -15.05
CA GLU A 257 -31.80 -9.75 -15.05
C GLU A 257 -32.49 -9.28 -16.34
N ASN A 258 -31.94 -8.24 -17.00
CA ASN A 258 -32.50 -7.63 -18.18
C ASN A 258 -31.68 -7.86 -19.45
N GLY A 259 -31.25 -9.09 -19.69
CA GLY A 259 -30.62 -9.52 -20.94
C GLY A 259 -29.15 -9.16 -21.05
N PHE A 260 -28.42 -9.07 -19.94
CA PHE A 260 -26.99 -8.79 -19.88
C PHE A 260 -26.59 -7.47 -20.53
N ARG A 261 -27.46 -6.46 -20.43
CA ARG A 261 -27.17 -5.12 -20.96
C ARG A 261 -26.18 -4.39 -20.08
N ARG A 262 -25.28 -3.64 -20.71
CA ARG A 262 -24.42 -2.70 -20.03
C ARG A 262 -25.22 -1.45 -19.68
N VAL A 263 -25.31 -1.16 -18.41
CA VAL A 263 -26.09 -0.05 -17.86
C VAL A 263 -25.19 0.89 -17.07
N SER A 264 -25.62 2.13 -16.98
CA SER A 264 -24.97 3.17 -16.20
C SER A 264 -26.03 3.87 -15.35
N GLU A 265 -25.75 4.05 -14.06
CA GLU A 265 -26.63 4.73 -13.13
C GLU A 265 -25.81 5.63 -12.20
N GLU A 266 -26.43 6.68 -11.70
CA GLU A 266 -25.80 7.55 -10.70
C GLU A 266 -25.95 6.92 -9.31
N MET A 267 -24.84 6.75 -8.62
CA MET A 267 -24.77 6.20 -7.28
C MET A 267 -24.07 7.19 -6.35
N ASN A 268 -24.52 7.26 -5.07
CA ASN A 268 -23.80 8.06 -4.07
C ASN A 268 -22.36 7.59 -3.94
N LYS A 269 -21.39 8.53 -3.94
CA LYS A 269 -19.94 8.19 -3.89
C LYS A 269 -19.59 7.32 -2.69
N SER A 270 -20.09 7.65 -1.50
CA SER A 270 -19.82 6.89 -0.28
C SER A 270 -20.26 5.44 -0.41
N ASP A 271 -21.48 5.20 -0.89
CA ASP A 271 -22.03 3.85 -1.07
C ASP A 271 -21.28 3.07 -2.16
N TYR A 272 -20.93 3.74 -3.27
CA TYR A 272 -20.15 3.17 -4.37
C TYR A 272 -18.80 2.64 -3.90
N TYR A 273 -18.04 3.44 -3.17
CA TYR A 273 -16.72 3.04 -2.69
C TYR A 273 -16.80 1.90 -1.68
N LEU A 274 -17.75 1.94 -0.73
CA LEU A 274 -17.92 0.84 0.23
C LEU A 274 -18.37 -0.46 -0.45
N MET A 275 -19.25 -0.36 -1.44
CA MET A 275 -19.70 -1.52 -2.23
C MET A 275 -18.50 -2.20 -2.90
N PHE A 276 -17.64 -1.44 -3.58
CA PHE A 276 -16.47 -2.00 -4.25
C PHE A 276 -15.41 -2.50 -3.27
N ALA A 277 -15.17 -1.82 -2.15
CA ALA A 277 -14.29 -2.32 -1.10
C ALA A 277 -14.70 -3.72 -0.63
N ARG A 278 -15.99 -3.93 -0.35
CA ARG A 278 -16.54 -5.24 0.02
C ARG A 278 -16.45 -6.27 -1.11
N LYS A 279 -16.85 -5.91 -2.32
CA LYS A 279 -16.79 -6.81 -3.49
C LYS A 279 -15.37 -7.33 -3.73
N ILE A 280 -14.39 -6.43 -3.72
CA ILE A 280 -12.99 -6.78 -3.98
C ILE A 280 -12.41 -7.62 -2.84
N TYR A 281 -12.68 -7.25 -1.58
CA TYR A 281 -12.23 -8.01 -0.41
C TYR A 281 -12.73 -9.46 -0.47
N HIS A 282 -14.04 -9.65 -0.61
CA HIS A 282 -14.63 -10.99 -0.66
C HIS A 282 -14.17 -11.78 -1.88
N TRP A 283 -14.06 -11.13 -3.04
CA TRP A 283 -13.54 -11.79 -4.23
C TRP A 283 -12.14 -12.35 -4.00
N GLN A 284 -11.24 -11.58 -3.37
CA GLN A 284 -9.87 -12.04 -3.10
C GLN A 284 -9.86 -13.19 -2.08
N VAL A 285 -10.67 -13.13 -1.03
CA VAL A 285 -10.84 -14.22 -0.07
C VAL A 285 -11.33 -15.49 -0.77
N ASP A 286 -12.37 -15.38 -1.60
CA ASP A 286 -13.00 -16.54 -2.24
C ASP A 286 -12.14 -17.17 -3.34
N ASN A 287 -11.26 -16.40 -4.00
CA ASN A 287 -10.57 -16.85 -5.21
C ASN A 287 -9.05 -16.97 -5.07
N LEU A 288 -8.41 -16.29 -4.11
CA LEU A 288 -6.95 -16.27 -3.98
C LEU A 288 -6.43 -16.77 -2.62
N MET A 289 -7.31 -17.02 -1.64
CA MET A 289 -6.88 -17.57 -0.36
C MET A 289 -6.54 -19.06 -0.50
N TYR A 290 -5.40 -19.47 0.05
CA TYR A 290 -5.06 -20.88 0.18
C TYR A 290 -5.99 -21.57 1.18
N THR A 291 -6.56 -22.69 0.73
CA THR A 291 -7.42 -23.58 1.50
C THR A 291 -6.84 -25.01 1.48
N ARG A 292 -7.44 -25.92 2.22
CA ARG A 292 -7.05 -27.35 2.16
C ARG A 292 -7.25 -27.96 0.78
N ASP A 293 -8.22 -27.46 0.02
CA ASP A 293 -8.61 -28.03 -1.28
C ASP A 293 -7.73 -27.52 -2.42
N ASN A 294 -7.11 -26.32 -2.29
CA ASN A 294 -6.31 -25.70 -3.35
C ASN A 294 -4.81 -25.57 -3.04
N VAL A 295 -4.36 -25.91 -1.82
CA VAL A 295 -2.94 -25.80 -1.41
C VAL A 295 -2.01 -26.70 -2.22
N GLY A 296 -2.51 -27.80 -2.80
CA GLY A 296 -1.74 -28.68 -3.65
C GLY A 296 -0.50 -29.25 -2.95
N SER A 297 0.67 -29.08 -3.57
CA SER A 297 1.97 -29.52 -3.03
C SER A 297 2.71 -28.44 -2.20
N ASN A 298 2.09 -27.28 -1.98
CA ASN A 298 2.70 -26.20 -1.20
C ASN A 298 2.79 -26.55 0.28
N ASP A 299 3.64 -25.83 1.02
CA ASP A 299 3.70 -25.94 2.47
C ASP A 299 2.30 -25.67 3.07
N PRO A 300 1.71 -26.59 3.83
CA PRO A 300 0.40 -26.38 4.45
C PRO A 300 0.29 -25.15 5.34
N LYS A 301 1.41 -24.57 5.76
CA LYS A 301 1.43 -23.31 6.52
C LYS A 301 0.91 -22.11 5.73
N VAL A 302 0.86 -22.18 4.38
CA VAL A 302 0.26 -21.10 3.58
C VAL A 302 -1.26 -21.05 3.67
N ILE A 303 -1.93 -22.09 4.21
CA ILE A 303 -3.40 -22.12 4.33
C ILE A 303 -3.91 -20.94 5.14
N GLY A 304 -4.74 -20.11 4.50
CA GLY A 304 -5.27 -18.85 5.03
C GLY A 304 -4.41 -17.62 4.70
N LEU A 305 -3.36 -17.78 3.90
CA LEU A 305 -2.65 -16.70 3.22
C LEU A 305 -3.09 -16.62 1.75
N PHE A 306 -2.60 -15.66 0.99
CA PHE A 306 -3.03 -15.42 -0.38
C PHE A 306 -1.97 -15.81 -1.40
N ALA A 307 -2.37 -16.55 -2.42
CA ALA A 307 -1.56 -16.82 -3.60
C ALA A 307 -1.28 -15.51 -4.37
N ASP A 308 -0.24 -15.53 -5.19
CA ASP A 308 0.09 -14.37 -6.01
C ASP A 308 -1.02 -14.05 -7.01
N ASN A 309 -1.48 -15.03 -7.77
CA ASN A 309 -2.47 -14.78 -8.80
C ASN A 309 -3.32 -16.00 -9.20
N LEU A 310 -4.39 -15.69 -9.91
CA LEU A 310 -5.19 -16.62 -10.70
C LEU A 310 -4.95 -16.35 -12.18
N ASN A 311 -4.53 -17.37 -12.94
CA ASN A 311 -4.16 -17.25 -14.34
C ASN A 311 -4.96 -18.22 -15.23
N GLY A 312 -4.89 -18.03 -16.53
CA GLY A 312 -5.41 -18.93 -17.54
C GLY A 312 -4.33 -19.28 -18.53
N SER A 313 -4.11 -20.57 -18.75
CA SER A 313 -3.15 -21.04 -19.74
C SER A 313 -3.55 -20.58 -21.14
N SER A 314 -2.61 -20.02 -21.90
CA SER A 314 -2.69 -19.77 -23.36
C SER A 314 -3.55 -18.60 -23.87
N LEU A 315 -3.64 -17.48 -23.13
CA LEU A 315 -4.28 -16.28 -23.65
C LEU A 315 -3.25 -15.39 -24.38
N ASN A 316 -3.36 -15.31 -25.70
CA ASN A 316 -2.53 -14.44 -26.55
C ASN A 316 -3.21 -13.07 -26.70
N GLY A 317 -2.80 -12.10 -25.86
CA GLY A 317 -3.29 -10.73 -25.91
C GLY A 317 -4.75 -10.54 -25.49
N ILE A 318 -5.16 -9.30 -25.30
CA ILE A 318 -6.52 -8.95 -24.92
C ILE A 318 -7.47 -9.16 -26.09
N GLN A 319 -8.54 -9.91 -25.85
CA GLN A 319 -9.62 -10.13 -26.83
C GLN A 319 -10.78 -9.18 -26.57
N THR A 320 -11.49 -8.84 -27.66
CA THR A 320 -12.68 -8.00 -27.64
C THR A 320 -13.86 -8.73 -28.29
N GLU A 321 -15.06 -8.29 -27.98
CA GLU A 321 -16.32 -8.74 -28.59
C GLU A 321 -17.17 -7.53 -28.94
N THR A 322 -18.02 -7.66 -29.97
CA THR A 322 -18.93 -6.61 -30.38
C THR A 322 -20.35 -6.97 -29.97
N ILE A 323 -20.98 -6.13 -29.16
CA ILE A 323 -22.36 -6.30 -28.68
C ILE A 323 -23.12 -5.04 -29.01
N GLY A 324 -24.22 -5.17 -29.80
CA GLY A 324 -25.03 -4.04 -30.23
C GLY A 324 -24.25 -2.97 -31.02
N GLY A 325 -23.19 -3.37 -31.73
CA GLY A 325 -22.34 -2.44 -32.51
C GLY A 325 -21.24 -1.74 -31.69
N VAL A 326 -21.15 -1.99 -30.38
CA VAL A 326 -20.11 -1.43 -29.49
C VAL A 326 -19.09 -2.52 -29.14
N VAL A 327 -17.80 -2.15 -29.17
CA VAL A 327 -16.70 -3.06 -28.83
C VAL A 327 -16.43 -3.02 -27.34
N TYR A 328 -16.35 -4.19 -26.72
CA TYR A 328 -16.07 -4.38 -25.30
C TYR A 328 -14.93 -5.39 -25.09
N ARG A 329 -14.25 -5.29 -23.96
CA ARG A 329 -13.28 -6.29 -23.50
C ARG A 329 -13.99 -7.60 -23.24
N LYS A 330 -13.41 -8.69 -23.74
CA LYS A 330 -13.90 -10.04 -23.49
C LYS A 330 -13.28 -10.59 -22.20
N PRO A 331 -14.05 -11.27 -21.32
CA PRO A 331 -13.49 -11.95 -20.15
C PRO A 331 -12.67 -13.19 -20.54
N ALA A 332 -11.85 -13.66 -19.59
CA ALA A 332 -11.13 -14.93 -19.71
C ALA A 332 -11.57 -15.91 -18.62
N ASP A 333 -11.53 -17.19 -18.95
CA ASP A 333 -11.68 -18.26 -17.95
C ASP A 333 -10.32 -18.55 -17.32
N LEU A 334 -10.17 -18.16 -16.04
CA LEU A 334 -8.98 -18.39 -15.26
C LEU A 334 -9.13 -19.69 -14.46
N ARG A 335 -8.04 -20.48 -14.35
CA ARG A 335 -8.05 -21.81 -13.72
C ARG A 335 -6.82 -22.08 -12.88
N ASP A 336 -5.70 -21.47 -13.22
CA ASP A 336 -4.41 -21.82 -12.67
C ASP A 336 -4.13 -20.93 -11.45
N PHE A 337 -4.06 -21.56 -10.29
CA PHE A 337 -3.74 -20.94 -9.02
C PHE A 337 -2.22 -20.89 -8.88
N CYS A 338 -1.65 -19.69 -8.83
CA CYS A 338 -0.21 -19.47 -8.95
C CYS A 338 0.43 -18.96 -7.66
N ASP A 339 1.55 -19.56 -7.33
CA ASP A 339 2.45 -19.21 -6.22
C ASP A 339 3.45 -18.11 -6.60
N PRO A 340 4.16 -17.53 -5.58
CA PRO A 340 4.15 -17.82 -4.15
C PRO A 340 3.16 -16.97 -3.34
N ALA A 341 3.05 -17.26 -2.03
CA ALA A 341 2.44 -16.34 -1.09
C ALA A 341 3.46 -15.25 -0.73
N TYR A 342 3.19 -14.01 -1.09
CA TYR A 342 3.98 -12.85 -0.65
C TYR A 342 3.36 -12.18 0.57
N SER A 343 4.22 -11.63 1.45
CA SER A 343 3.77 -11.05 2.72
C SER A 343 2.82 -9.85 2.53
N TYR A 344 3.05 -9.00 1.53
CA TYR A 344 2.21 -7.84 1.24
C TYR A 344 0.79 -8.19 0.77
N ASN A 345 0.60 -9.36 0.12
CA ASN A 345 -0.72 -9.82 -0.29
C ASN A 345 -1.63 -10.04 0.92
N THR A 346 -1.10 -10.69 1.97
CA THR A 346 -1.84 -10.87 3.23
C THR A 346 -1.92 -9.56 4.02
N GLY A 347 -0.85 -8.75 4.04
CA GLY A 347 -0.83 -7.45 4.68
C GLY A 347 -1.94 -6.53 4.18
N SER A 348 -2.09 -6.38 2.87
CA SER A 348 -3.16 -5.56 2.27
C SER A 348 -4.55 -6.00 2.72
N MET A 349 -4.77 -7.30 2.86
CA MET A 349 -6.06 -7.85 3.28
C MET A 349 -6.31 -7.67 4.78
N ILE A 350 -5.28 -7.70 5.63
CA ILE A 350 -5.39 -7.36 7.06
C ILE A 350 -5.80 -5.90 7.21
N SER A 351 -5.12 -4.95 6.54
CA SER A 351 -5.49 -3.53 6.55
C SER A 351 -6.92 -3.33 6.04
N GLY A 352 -7.28 -3.97 4.91
CA GLY A 352 -8.63 -3.92 4.35
C GLY A 352 -9.70 -4.44 5.31
N ALA A 353 -9.44 -5.56 6.01
CA ALA A 353 -10.36 -6.09 7.00
C ALA A 353 -10.50 -5.16 8.22
N ALA A 354 -9.41 -4.55 8.70
CA ALA A 354 -9.45 -3.60 9.80
C ALA A 354 -10.30 -2.37 9.46
N ASP A 355 -10.14 -1.82 8.26
CA ASP A 355 -10.92 -0.69 7.79
C ASP A 355 -12.40 -1.06 7.56
N LEU A 356 -12.69 -2.21 6.95
CA LEU A 356 -14.05 -2.70 6.78
C LEU A 356 -14.75 -2.98 8.12
N LEU A 357 -14.05 -3.59 9.09
CA LEU A 357 -14.58 -3.78 10.44
C LEU A 357 -14.96 -2.45 11.08
N ARG A 358 -14.09 -1.45 10.96
CA ARG A 358 -14.29 -0.12 11.56
C ARG A 358 -15.53 0.58 11.03
N VAL A 359 -15.81 0.51 9.73
CA VAL A 359 -16.95 1.22 9.12
C VAL A 359 -18.26 0.43 9.12
N THR A 360 -18.18 -0.92 9.19
CA THR A 360 -19.36 -1.78 9.10
C THR A 360 -19.78 -2.41 10.43
N GLY A 361 -18.85 -2.60 11.36
CA GLY A 361 -19.06 -3.36 12.59
C GLY A 361 -19.27 -4.86 12.38
N ASP A 362 -18.99 -5.40 11.18
CA ASP A 362 -19.18 -6.82 10.88
C ASP A 362 -18.05 -7.66 11.49
N ALA A 363 -18.39 -8.47 12.50
CA ALA A 363 -17.45 -9.29 13.25
C ALA A 363 -16.72 -10.36 12.41
N SER A 364 -17.17 -10.67 11.21
CA SER A 364 -16.45 -11.60 10.32
C SER A 364 -15.06 -11.08 9.97
N TYR A 365 -14.93 -9.76 9.73
CA TYR A 365 -13.62 -9.14 9.48
C TYR A 365 -12.66 -9.24 10.68
N GLN A 366 -13.17 -9.20 11.91
CA GLN A 366 -12.33 -9.43 13.09
C GLN A 366 -11.76 -10.85 13.12
N SER A 367 -12.58 -11.84 12.78
CA SER A 367 -12.13 -13.23 12.67
C SER A 367 -11.04 -13.42 11.60
N ASP A 368 -11.19 -12.73 10.47
CA ASP A 368 -10.22 -12.72 9.39
C ASP A 368 -8.90 -12.07 9.83
N ILE A 369 -8.96 -10.92 10.52
CA ILE A 369 -7.77 -10.23 11.08
C ILE A 369 -6.98 -11.17 11.99
N VAL A 370 -7.64 -11.83 12.95
CA VAL A 370 -7.00 -12.77 13.88
C VAL A 370 -6.32 -13.90 13.09
N SER A 371 -7.05 -14.54 12.19
CA SER A 371 -6.55 -15.67 11.40
C SER A 371 -5.37 -15.27 10.51
N MET A 372 -5.49 -14.17 9.76
CA MET A 372 -4.44 -13.72 8.84
C MET A 372 -3.19 -13.24 9.59
N THR A 373 -3.34 -12.56 10.74
CA THR A 373 -2.22 -12.11 11.56
C THR A 373 -1.42 -13.30 12.07
N ASP A 374 -2.08 -14.25 12.74
CA ASP A 374 -1.40 -15.43 13.31
C ASP A 374 -0.68 -16.25 12.24
N LYS A 375 -1.35 -16.50 11.12
CA LYS A 375 -0.80 -17.30 10.03
C LYS A 375 0.32 -16.59 9.30
N SER A 376 0.21 -15.29 9.04
CA SER A 376 1.27 -14.54 8.37
C SER A 376 2.53 -14.46 9.23
N PHE A 377 2.40 -14.25 10.53
CA PHE A 377 3.55 -14.27 11.43
C PHE A 377 4.21 -15.66 11.49
N ALA A 378 3.40 -16.73 11.60
CA ALA A 378 3.90 -18.09 11.65
C ALA A 378 4.58 -18.55 10.36
N TYR A 379 4.20 -17.99 9.20
CA TYR A 379 4.75 -18.37 7.89
C TYR A 379 5.93 -17.50 7.48
N PHE A 380 5.81 -16.16 7.58
CA PHE A 380 6.83 -15.25 7.07
C PHE A 380 7.97 -14.97 8.05
N ALA A 381 7.75 -15.14 9.37
CA ALA A 381 8.77 -14.98 10.38
C ALA A 381 9.38 -16.33 10.78
N SER A 382 10.70 -16.40 10.81
CA SER A 382 11.43 -17.57 11.30
C SER A 382 12.48 -17.15 12.33
N LYS A 383 12.70 -17.96 13.36
CA LYS A 383 13.76 -17.67 14.32
C LYS A 383 15.13 -18.08 13.78
N ASN A 384 16.06 -17.13 13.80
CA ASN A 384 17.46 -17.40 13.49
C ASN A 384 18.16 -18.13 14.68
N THR A 385 19.42 -18.48 14.52
CA THR A 385 20.23 -19.19 15.55
C THR A 385 20.42 -18.40 16.85
N LYS A 386 20.18 -17.09 16.84
CA LYS A 386 20.23 -16.21 18.02
C LYS A 386 18.84 -16.03 18.66
N GLY A 387 17.81 -16.68 18.13
CA GLY A 387 16.44 -16.58 18.64
C GLY A 387 15.69 -15.33 18.17
N GLN A 388 16.28 -14.48 17.32
CA GLN A 388 15.62 -13.32 16.73
C GLN A 388 14.71 -13.74 15.59
N TYR A 389 13.57 -13.10 15.41
CA TYR A 389 12.75 -13.29 14.23
C TYR A 389 13.41 -12.66 13.02
N ALA A 390 13.47 -13.42 11.93
CA ALA A 390 14.04 -13.02 10.65
C ALA A 390 13.00 -13.22 9.56
N TYR A 391 13.03 -12.33 8.57
CA TYR A 391 12.14 -12.34 7.41
C TYR A 391 12.96 -12.55 6.13
N ASN A 392 12.32 -13.08 5.08
CA ASN A 392 12.95 -13.15 3.78
C ASN A 392 13.20 -11.73 3.24
N VAL A 393 14.43 -11.44 2.82
CA VAL A 393 14.83 -10.13 2.28
C VAL A 393 15.26 -10.22 0.81
N SER A 394 15.11 -11.38 0.16
CA SER A 394 15.45 -11.57 -1.26
C SER A 394 14.45 -10.82 -2.17
N GLY A 395 14.90 -10.42 -3.35
CA GLY A 395 14.05 -9.67 -4.29
C GLY A 395 13.53 -8.38 -3.67
N PHE A 396 12.23 -8.17 -3.69
CA PHE A 396 11.56 -6.98 -3.13
C PHE A 396 10.93 -7.22 -1.75
N ASN A 397 11.26 -8.34 -1.09
CA ASN A 397 10.62 -8.71 0.17
C ASN A 397 10.79 -7.69 1.30
N ASN A 398 11.84 -6.84 1.30
CA ASN A 398 11.91 -5.75 2.29
C ASN A 398 10.68 -4.85 2.22
N TRP A 399 10.27 -4.42 1.03
CA TRP A 399 9.06 -3.61 0.89
C TRP A 399 7.78 -4.42 1.19
N PHE A 400 7.73 -5.69 0.72
CA PHE A 400 6.58 -6.58 1.02
C PHE A 400 6.38 -6.76 2.52
N ASN A 401 7.47 -6.91 3.27
CA ASN A 401 7.45 -7.04 4.72
C ASN A 401 7.03 -5.73 5.39
N GLY A 402 7.44 -4.57 4.88
CA GLY A 402 6.99 -3.27 5.37
C GLY A 402 5.47 -3.10 5.26
N VAL A 403 4.86 -3.56 4.15
CA VAL A 403 3.39 -3.59 4.01
C VAL A 403 2.74 -4.50 5.06
N LEU A 404 3.32 -5.68 5.30
CA LEU A 404 2.82 -6.60 6.33
C LEU A 404 2.91 -6.00 7.74
N MET A 405 4.06 -5.41 8.10
CA MET A 405 4.23 -4.75 9.39
C MET A 405 3.21 -3.63 9.61
N ARG A 406 3.04 -2.75 8.62
CA ARG A 406 2.04 -1.67 8.67
C ARG A 406 0.63 -2.23 8.90
N SER A 407 0.28 -3.34 8.25
CA SER A 407 -1.04 -3.97 8.41
C SER A 407 -1.28 -4.50 9.82
N TRP A 408 -0.25 -5.01 10.49
CA TRP A 408 -0.37 -5.41 11.89
C TRP A 408 -0.56 -4.20 12.81
N VAL A 409 0.06 -3.05 12.47
CA VAL A 409 -0.21 -1.78 13.19
C VAL A 409 -1.65 -1.32 12.95
N ASP A 410 -2.16 -1.40 11.73
CA ASP A 410 -3.57 -1.06 11.42
C ASP A 410 -4.57 -1.92 12.22
N ALA A 411 -4.21 -3.17 12.49
CA ALA A 411 -5.04 -4.13 13.22
C ALA A 411 -4.83 -4.14 14.74
N CYS A 412 -3.82 -3.45 15.28
CA CYS A 412 -3.41 -3.59 16.68
C CYS A 412 -4.50 -3.24 17.70
N LYS A 413 -5.38 -2.29 17.36
CA LYS A 413 -6.50 -1.87 18.23
C LYS A 413 -7.60 -2.94 18.35
N VAL A 414 -7.69 -3.86 17.40
CA VAL A 414 -8.72 -4.90 17.36
C VAL A 414 -8.19 -6.29 17.70
N TYR A 415 -6.87 -6.51 17.59
CA TYR A 415 -6.24 -7.78 17.93
C TYR A 415 -4.87 -7.60 18.59
N PRO A 416 -4.77 -7.84 19.92
CA PRO A 416 -3.49 -7.74 20.65
C PRO A 416 -2.40 -8.70 20.15
N GLY A 417 -2.76 -9.79 19.46
CA GLY A 417 -1.80 -10.74 18.88
C GLY A 417 -0.84 -10.12 17.86
N THR A 418 -1.06 -8.88 17.43
CA THR A 418 -0.16 -8.10 16.59
C THR A 418 1.09 -7.58 17.32
N GLU A 419 1.11 -7.55 18.66
CA GLU A 419 2.23 -6.96 19.43
C GLU A 419 3.57 -7.66 19.18
N ALA A 420 3.61 -8.98 19.24
CA ALA A 420 4.84 -9.74 19.00
C ALA A 420 5.35 -9.62 17.56
N PRO A 421 4.49 -9.74 16.51
CA PRO A 421 4.85 -9.40 15.14
C PRO A 421 5.45 -8.00 14.99
N ILE A 422 4.80 -6.97 15.51
CA ILE A 422 5.27 -5.58 15.41
C ILE A 422 6.61 -5.41 16.14
N ALA A 423 6.74 -5.95 17.36
CA ALA A 423 7.98 -5.88 18.12
C ALA A 423 9.15 -6.53 17.37
N SER A 424 8.92 -7.62 16.64
CA SER A 424 9.97 -8.29 15.88
C SER A 424 10.54 -7.42 14.74
N PHE A 425 9.74 -6.53 14.15
CA PHE A 425 10.23 -5.53 13.18
C PHE A 425 11.02 -4.42 13.86
N GLN A 426 10.52 -3.90 14.98
CA GLN A 426 11.25 -2.91 15.78
C GLN A 426 12.64 -3.45 16.14
N ASP A 427 12.73 -4.70 16.64
CA ASP A 427 13.98 -5.35 17.02
C ASP A 427 14.96 -5.47 15.84
N ASN A 428 14.46 -5.79 14.63
CA ASN A 428 15.30 -5.93 13.44
C ASN A 428 15.83 -4.59 12.96
N LEU A 429 14.98 -3.56 12.95
CA LEU A 429 15.37 -2.20 12.56
C LEU A 429 16.37 -1.62 13.55
N ASP A 430 16.11 -1.73 14.86
CA ASP A 430 17.02 -1.25 15.89
C ASP A 430 18.37 -1.97 15.85
N TYR A 431 18.35 -3.30 15.69
CA TYR A 431 19.59 -4.06 15.53
C TYR A 431 20.41 -3.59 14.34
N ALA A 432 19.76 -3.34 13.19
CA ALA A 432 20.46 -2.85 12.00
C ALA A 432 20.97 -1.42 12.20
N TYR A 433 20.19 -0.56 12.81
CA TYR A 433 20.57 0.83 13.08
C TYR A 433 21.78 0.91 14.02
N GLU A 434 21.81 0.13 15.08
CA GLU A 434 22.87 0.11 16.08
C GLU A 434 24.17 -0.55 15.59
N ASN A 435 24.07 -1.53 14.68
CA ASN A 435 25.21 -2.35 14.30
C ASN A 435 25.70 -2.11 12.86
N PHE A 436 24.86 -1.61 11.96
CA PHE A 436 25.15 -1.58 10.53
C PHE A 436 24.83 -0.25 9.83
N LEU A 437 24.37 0.78 10.56
CA LEU A 437 24.16 2.10 9.97
C LEU A 437 25.45 2.61 9.33
N TYR A 438 25.41 2.92 8.04
CA TYR A 438 26.54 3.44 7.29
C TYR A 438 26.09 4.60 6.40
N GLU A 439 26.71 5.77 6.54
CA GLU A 439 26.37 7.01 5.81
C GLU A 439 24.85 7.32 5.84
N GLY A 440 24.17 7.05 6.98
CA GLY A 440 22.75 7.24 7.17
C GLY A 440 21.86 6.25 6.41
N MET A 441 22.39 5.08 6.06
CA MET A 441 21.67 4.03 5.36
C MET A 441 21.76 2.69 6.08
N LEU A 442 20.69 1.90 6.04
CA LEU A 442 20.63 0.53 6.54
C LEU A 442 20.87 -0.48 5.40
N PRO A 443 21.48 -1.65 5.69
CA PRO A 443 21.66 -2.69 4.70
C PRO A 443 20.33 -3.38 4.32
N PRO A 444 20.23 -3.97 3.10
CA PRO A 444 19.05 -4.78 2.74
C PRO A 444 18.81 -5.95 3.69
N SER A 445 19.87 -6.52 4.27
CA SER A 445 19.78 -7.56 5.29
C SER A 445 19.95 -6.96 6.68
N LEU A 446 18.86 -6.61 7.35
CA LEU A 446 18.86 -5.95 8.66
C LEU A 446 19.62 -6.75 9.74
N LEU A 447 19.58 -8.08 9.69
CA LEU A 447 20.27 -8.95 10.64
C LEU A 447 21.63 -9.45 10.14
N GLY A 448 21.90 -9.35 8.84
CA GLY A 448 23.14 -9.84 8.22
C GLY A 448 24.18 -8.75 7.95
N GLY A 449 23.76 -7.49 7.86
CA GLY A 449 24.62 -6.35 7.59
C GLY A 449 25.05 -6.22 6.12
N TRP A 450 26.04 -5.38 5.88
CA TRP A 450 26.61 -5.09 4.57
C TRP A 450 27.54 -6.21 4.07
N ASN A 451 27.70 -6.31 2.75
CA ASN A 451 28.66 -7.21 2.14
C ASN A 451 30.08 -6.69 2.41
N LYS A 452 31.02 -7.62 2.69
CA LYS A 452 32.44 -7.28 2.88
C LYS A 452 33.09 -6.70 1.62
N ASP A 453 32.63 -7.09 0.45
CA ASP A 453 33.01 -6.48 -0.82
C ASP A 453 32.11 -5.23 -1.02
N GLU A 454 32.69 -4.08 -0.75
CA GLU A 454 31.99 -2.77 -0.80
C GLU A 454 31.30 -2.50 -2.14
N SER A 455 31.88 -3.01 -3.24
CA SER A 455 31.31 -2.84 -4.58
C SER A 455 29.94 -3.55 -4.77
N LYS A 456 29.60 -4.49 -3.90
CA LYS A 456 28.36 -5.27 -3.93
C LYS A 456 27.23 -4.70 -3.05
N ASN A 457 27.49 -3.58 -2.39
CA ASN A 457 26.52 -2.94 -1.50
C ASN A 457 25.59 -1.98 -2.25
N GLU A 458 25.20 -2.33 -3.48
CA GLU A 458 24.12 -1.63 -4.16
C GLU A 458 22.78 -1.95 -3.52
N MET A 459 22.03 -0.92 -3.14
CA MET A 459 20.70 -1.04 -2.54
C MET A 459 19.63 -0.38 -3.40
N GLU A 460 18.49 -1.05 -3.57
CA GLU A 460 17.29 -0.49 -4.17
C GLU A 460 16.82 0.72 -3.34
N GLY A 461 16.53 1.85 -3.99
CA GLY A 461 16.03 3.05 -3.29
C GLY A 461 14.72 2.80 -2.55
N MET A 462 13.87 1.95 -3.10
CA MET A 462 12.64 1.50 -2.46
C MET A 462 12.88 0.99 -1.03
N PHE A 463 13.98 0.25 -0.76
CA PHE A 463 14.23 -0.28 0.59
C PHE A 463 14.64 0.82 1.57
N ALA A 464 15.42 1.82 1.11
CA ALA A 464 15.79 2.95 1.96
C ALA A 464 14.54 3.72 2.43
N PHE A 465 13.59 3.96 1.53
CA PHE A 465 12.32 4.60 1.88
C PHE A 465 11.41 3.69 2.72
N THR A 466 11.42 2.37 2.49
CA THR A 466 10.68 1.42 3.31
C THR A 466 11.14 1.46 4.77
N PHE A 467 12.44 1.42 5.05
CA PHE A 467 12.96 1.46 6.43
C PHE A 467 12.62 2.78 7.12
N ALA A 468 12.66 3.90 6.39
CA ALA A 468 12.19 5.18 6.92
C ALA A 468 10.68 5.15 7.24
N ALA A 469 9.85 4.61 6.35
CA ALA A 469 8.42 4.46 6.56
C ALA A 469 8.11 3.55 7.75
N GLU A 470 8.81 2.43 7.89
CA GLU A 470 8.64 1.50 9.01
C GLU A 470 8.91 2.18 10.36
N TYR A 471 9.99 2.94 10.50
CA TYR A 471 10.26 3.69 11.72
C TYR A 471 9.18 4.76 12.00
N ALA A 472 8.66 5.45 10.98
CA ALA A 472 7.59 6.43 11.16
C ALA A 472 6.27 5.76 11.61
N VAL A 473 5.94 4.60 11.03
CA VAL A 473 4.76 3.80 11.44
C VAL A 473 4.92 3.30 12.88
N LEU A 474 6.12 2.83 13.24
CA LEU A 474 6.44 2.41 14.62
C LEU A 474 6.42 3.59 15.60
N SER A 475 6.83 4.79 15.17
CA SER A 475 6.68 6.01 15.98
C SER A 475 5.22 6.24 16.35
N ARG A 476 4.31 6.19 15.37
CA ARG A 476 2.86 6.31 15.62
C ARG A 476 2.34 5.22 16.54
N TYR A 477 2.72 3.97 16.29
CA TYR A 477 2.31 2.83 17.12
C TYR A 477 2.74 3.00 18.58
N GLN A 478 3.96 3.44 18.86
CA GLN A 478 4.45 3.68 20.21
C GLN A 478 3.77 4.88 20.87
N SER A 479 3.41 5.90 20.10
CA SER A 479 2.67 7.07 20.57
C SER A 479 1.26 6.74 21.08
N GLU A 480 0.66 5.67 20.57
CA GLU A 480 -0.71 5.24 20.91
C GLU A 480 -0.77 4.23 22.05
N LYS A 481 0.40 3.77 22.56
CA LYS A 481 0.53 2.92 23.75
C LYS A 481 0.57 3.72 25.03
#